data_f9bc7bf8aa8284d9c9e2de3e91d128ca
#
_entry.id   f9bc7bf8aa8284d9c9e2de3e91d128ca
#
_cell.length_a   1.000
_cell.length_b   1.000
_cell.length_c   1.000
_cell.angle_alpha   90.00
_cell.angle_beta   90.00
_cell.angle_gamma   90.00
#
_symmetry.space_group_name_H-M   'P 1'
#
loop_
_entity.id
_entity.type
_entity.pdbx_description
1 polymer ?
#
loop_
_entity_poly.entity_id
_entity_poly.type
_entity_poly.pdbx_seq_one_letter_code
_entity_poly.pdbx_strand_id
1 'polypeptide(L)'
;MLTFGVYSAVATHPFVNYDDPDYVTENPHVTAGLTWKTVKWALTSTEQFNWHPLTWISHALDCQLFGLSAGGHHVTSLILHIVNVVILFLLLSRATGSKGRSFVVAALFAIHPLNVESVAWVAERKSVLCTLFSLLTMGAYGWYARKPEVSRYLGVVALFVLALASKPMAISLPFVLLLLDFWPLWRVRDWSSPSAAFPLPQIPFSRLVLEKLPLIVLSGGSAVITFVAQRSGGAVQTLTRFPFASRIANAIYSYAMYCWKAFWPSRLAVYYPHPLNTLGIWRLGLAILFLAGASTMVWRKRQLGYPVTGWLLYLGTLIPVIGIVQVGLQSRADRYAYIPLIGIFVITVWATADWAQHRSVNLSTAVATVIIVCGALSFITWRQLGFWSSSYDLWSHAAEVTQDNFIAEKSVGDVLVDLGRADEALPHYQNAARIHPLDAANYVNVGGSLQKQGRLQEAMSEYKTAIRMASESKLRTQNDSQVLASAFANLATIYGQLGDDSQALQSYAEAEDIDARIMTPFIPALSRLVAAHPTAEGYLQLGQLLLQTRSMSDAEAAYEQALQLDPTSTKARKALESIRAE
;
A
#
# COMPACT_ATOMS: atom_id res chain seq x y z
N MET A 1 -7.46 -23.38 -13.11
CA MET A 1 -8.92 -23.25 -13.25
C MET A 1 -9.59 -22.70 -11.98
N LEU A 2 -9.41 -23.28 -10.78
CA LEU A 2 -10.04 -22.81 -9.55
C LEU A 2 -9.73 -21.33 -9.25
N THR A 3 -8.45 -20.92 -9.27
CA THR A 3 -8.02 -19.54 -9.05
C THR A 3 -8.70 -18.57 -10.03
N PHE A 4 -8.69 -18.90 -11.31
CA PHE A 4 -9.34 -18.07 -12.32
C PHE A 4 -10.85 -17.94 -12.06
N GLY A 5 -11.53 -19.06 -11.73
CA GLY A 5 -12.98 -19.02 -11.45
C GLY A 5 -13.32 -18.13 -10.26
N VAL A 6 -12.53 -18.17 -9.17
CA VAL A 6 -12.77 -17.37 -7.96
C VAL A 6 -12.49 -15.89 -8.19
N TYR A 7 -11.43 -15.55 -8.95
CA TYR A 7 -10.96 -14.18 -9.16
C TYR A 7 -11.46 -13.53 -10.46
N SER A 8 -12.20 -14.24 -11.32
CA SER A 8 -12.59 -13.73 -12.65
C SER A 8 -13.32 -12.39 -12.62
N ALA A 9 -14.06 -12.09 -11.54
CA ALA A 9 -14.78 -10.84 -11.37
C ALA A 9 -13.87 -9.60 -11.39
N VAL A 10 -12.57 -9.72 -11.03
CA VAL A 10 -11.65 -8.56 -11.04
C VAL A 10 -11.51 -7.92 -12.42
N ALA A 11 -11.75 -8.67 -13.50
CA ALA A 11 -11.70 -8.14 -14.86
C ALA A 11 -12.74 -7.02 -15.14
N THR A 12 -13.75 -6.91 -14.29
CA THR A 12 -14.81 -5.88 -14.41
C THR A 12 -14.73 -4.81 -13.31
N HIS A 13 -13.78 -4.94 -12.39
CA HIS A 13 -13.61 -3.96 -11.33
C HIS A 13 -12.95 -2.67 -11.87
N PRO A 14 -13.36 -1.48 -11.39
CA PRO A 14 -12.69 -0.22 -11.67
C PRO A 14 -11.39 -0.10 -10.87
N PHE A 15 -10.61 0.93 -11.17
CA PHE A 15 -9.57 1.41 -10.26
C PHE A 15 -10.21 1.91 -8.97
N VAL A 16 -9.53 1.73 -7.83
CA VAL A 16 -10.01 2.21 -6.54
C VAL A 16 -9.31 3.51 -6.16
N ASN A 17 -10.08 4.41 -5.53
CA ASN A 17 -9.56 5.69 -5.02
C ASN A 17 -8.77 5.44 -3.71
N TYR A 18 -7.59 4.85 -3.88
CA TYR A 18 -6.59 4.69 -2.82
C TYR A 18 -5.21 5.03 -3.44
N ASP A 19 -4.37 4.07 -3.83
CA ASP A 19 -3.10 4.40 -4.48
C ASP A 19 -3.19 4.28 -6.03
N ASP A 20 -4.29 3.74 -6.61
CA ASP A 20 -4.38 3.49 -8.06
C ASP A 20 -4.25 4.78 -8.90
N PRO A 21 -4.77 5.96 -8.47
CA PRO A 21 -4.53 7.20 -9.19
C PRO A 21 -3.04 7.52 -9.33
N ASP A 22 -2.31 7.50 -8.23
CA ASP A 22 -0.88 7.83 -8.19
C ASP A 22 -0.01 6.80 -8.93
N TYR A 23 -0.44 5.53 -8.91
CA TYR A 23 0.30 4.45 -9.56
C TYR A 23 0.01 4.34 -11.05
N VAL A 24 -1.19 4.72 -11.51
CA VAL A 24 -1.63 4.47 -12.88
C VAL A 24 -2.29 5.70 -13.51
N THR A 25 -3.49 6.09 -13.05
CA THR A 25 -4.36 6.96 -13.85
C THR A 25 -3.91 8.42 -13.92
N GLU A 26 -3.24 8.92 -12.90
CA GLU A 26 -2.74 10.30 -12.79
C GLU A 26 -1.22 10.41 -12.94
N ASN A 27 -0.52 9.28 -13.12
CA ASN A 27 0.92 9.29 -13.30
C ASN A 27 1.32 9.48 -14.77
N PRO A 28 1.82 10.67 -15.17
CA PRO A 28 2.13 10.97 -16.58
C PRO A 28 3.26 10.11 -17.15
N HIS A 29 4.15 9.59 -16.29
CA HIS A 29 5.22 8.70 -16.72
C HIS A 29 4.69 7.30 -17.04
N VAL A 30 3.71 6.82 -16.28
CA VAL A 30 3.11 5.49 -16.46
C VAL A 30 2.12 5.51 -17.62
N THR A 31 1.27 6.53 -17.71
CA THR A 31 0.28 6.68 -18.79
C THR A 31 0.92 6.89 -20.16
N ALA A 32 2.16 7.40 -20.21
CA ALA A 32 2.94 7.49 -21.46
C ALA A 32 3.33 6.12 -22.07
N GLY A 33 3.07 5.03 -21.36
CA GLY A 33 3.44 3.68 -21.78
C GLY A 33 4.93 3.37 -21.62
N LEU A 34 5.37 2.24 -22.17
CA LEU A 34 6.74 1.74 -22.07
C LEU A 34 7.67 2.46 -23.04
N THR A 35 8.14 3.65 -22.66
CA THR A 35 9.13 4.43 -23.39
C THR A 35 10.49 4.38 -22.72
N TRP A 36 11.57 4.71 -23.44
CA TRP A 36 12.89 4.84 -22.80
C TRP A 36 12.92 5.90 -21.69
N LYS A 37 12.16 6.98 -21.87
CA LYS A 37 11.99 8.03 -20.84
C LYS A 37 11.34 7.47 -19.58
N THR A 38 10.28 6.66 -19.73
CA THR A 38 9.60 5.97 -18.62
C THR A 38 10.54 5.00 -17.91
N VAL A 39 11.31 4.18 -18.64
CA VAL A 39 12.27 3.24 -18.05
C VAL A 39 13.34 3.98 -17.24
N LYS A 40 13.93 5.04 -17.81
CA LYS A 40 14.94 5.85 -17.12
C LYS A 40 14.37 6.49 -15.85
N TRP A 41 13.16 7.04 -15.92
CA TRP A 41 12.48 7.60 -14.75
C TRP A 41 12.21 6.51 -13.70
N ALA A 42 11.68 5.37 -14.06
CA ALA A 42 11.38 4.27 -13.14
C ALA A 42 12.62 3.81 -12.37
N LEU A 43 13.79 3.74 -13.03
CA LEU A 43 15.04 3.33 -12.38
C LEU A 43 15.55 4.31 -11.32
N THR A 44 15.18 5.59 -11.40
CA THR A 44 15.64 6.65 -10.50
C THR A 44 14.54 7.19 -9.58
N SER A 45 13.27 6.90 -9.86
CA SER A 45 12.13 7.42 -9.10
C SER A 45 12.04 6.79 -7.72
N THR A 46 11.73 7.64 -6.74
CA THR A 46 11.31 7.24 -5.38
C THR A 46 9.89 7.70 -5.08
N GLU A 47 9.08 7.95 -6.10
CA GLU A 47 7.67 8.28 -5.96
C GLU A 47 6.95 7.19 -5.17
N GLN A 48 5.89 7.58 -4.48
CA GLN A 48 5.19 6.75 -3.51
C GLN A 48 6.12 6.18 -2.42
N PHE A 49 7.18 6.93 -2.11
CA PHE A 49 8.14 6.67 -1.01
C PHE A 49 8.84 5.31 -1.09
N ASN A 50 8.94 4.74 -2.29
CA ASN A 50 9.56 3.44 -2.52
C ASN A 50 10.38 3.43 -3.81
N TRP A 51 11.49 2.68 -3.81
CA TRP A 51 12.21 2.35 -5.03
C TRP A 51 11.76 0.97 -5.53
N HIS A 52 10.94 0.96 -6.59
CA HIS A 52 10.38 -0.27 -7.17
C HIS A 52 10.20 -0.16 -8.70
N PRO A 53 11.33 0.04 -9.42
CA PRO A 53 11.33 0.34 -10.85
C PRO A 53 10.57 -0.69 -11.69
N LEU A 54 10.66 -1.97 -11.34
CA LEU A 54 10.00 -3.04 -12.12
C LEU A 54 8.47 -2.97 -12.01
N THR A 55 7.95 -2.51 -10.88
CA THR A 55 6.52 -2.25 -10.72
C THR A 55 6.04 -1.12 -11.62
N TRP A 56 6.78 -0.01 -11.69
CA TRP A 56 6.48 1.10 -12.60
C TRP A 56 6.50 0.65 -14.07
N ILE A 57 7.53 -0.09 -14.47
CA ILE A 57 7.66 -0.66 -15.82
C ILE A 57 6.49 -1.59 -16.14
N SER A 58 6.04 -2.40 -15.17
CA SER A 58 4.89 -3.30 -15.35
C SER A 58 3.59 -2.54 -15.55
N HIS A 59 3.35 -1.44 -14.82
CA HIS A 59 2.17 -0.61 -15.03
C HIS A 59 2.23 0.16 -16.35
N ALA A 60 3.39 0.70 -16.71
CA ALA A 60 3.58 1.35 -18.02
C ALA A 60 3.35 0.40 -19.20
N LEU A 61 3.75 -0.87 -19.06
CA LEU A 61 3.45 -1.90 -20.07
C LEU A 61 1.93 -2.14 -20.19
N ASP A 62 1.22 -2.23 -19.06
CA ASP A 62 -0.23 -2.38 -19.08
C ASP A 62 -0.93 -1.16 -19.71
N CYS A 63 -0.47 0.06 -19.39
CA CYS A 63 -0.98 1.27 -20.05
C CYS A 63 -0.75 1.23 -21.57
N GLN A 64 0.38 0.70 -22.02
CA GLN A 64 0.63 0.54 -23.48
C GLN A 64 -0.28 -0.50 -24.12
N LEU A 65 -0.63 -1.58 -23.41
CA LEU A 65 -1.42 -2.70 -23.95
C LEU A 65 -2.92 -2.45 -23.85
N PHE A 66 -3.36 -1.84 -22.75
CA PHE A 66 -4.78 -1.75 -22.37
C PHE A 66 -5.25 -0.30 -22.18
N GLY A 67 -4.37 0.69 -22.30
CA GLY A 67 -4.68 2.07 -21.92
C GLY A 67 -5.03 2.17 -20.44
N LEU A 68 -6.07 2.93 -20.12
CA LEU A 68 -6.61 3.07 -18.77
C LEU A 68 -7.81 2.12 -18.52
N SER A 69 -7.87 0.99 -19.21
CA SER A 69 -8.87 -0.04 -18.93
C SER A 69 -8.48 -0.82 -17.66
N ALA A 70 -9.14 -0.55 -16.55
CA ALA A 70 -8.85 -1.19 -15.25
C ALA A 70 -8.85 -2.72 -15.34
N GLY A 71 -9.78 -3.31 -16.10
CA GLY A 71 -9.88 -4.75 -16.29
C GLY A 71 -8.60 -5.39 -16.83
N GLY A 72 -7.89 -4.73 -17.76
CA GLY A 72 -6.61 -5.20 -18.28
C GLY A 72 -5.54 -5.28 -17.18
N HIS A 73 -5.44 -4.22 -16.38
CA HIS A 73 -4.50 -4.16 -15.25
C HIS A 73 -4.80 -5.22 -14.17
N HIS A 74 -6.06 -5.44 -13.85
CA HIS A 74 -6.48 -6.50 -12.91
C HIS A 74 -6.14 -7.89 -13.45
N VAL A 75 -6.40 -8.15 -14.73
CA VAL A 75 -6.09 -9.44 -15.37
C VAL A 75 -4.59 -9.73 -15.33
N THR A 76 -3.73 -8.75 -15.55
CA THR A 76 -2.28 -8.92 -15.41
C THR A 76 -1.90 -9.35 -13.99
N SER A 77 -2.47 -8.72 -12.94
CA SER A 77 -2.23 -9.13 -11.55
C SER A 77 -2.72 -10.55 -11.26
N LEU A 78 -3.88 -10.93 -11.81
CA LEU A 78 -4.42 -12.28 -11.68
C LEU A 78 -3.53 -13.33 -12.38
N ILE A 79 -3.04 -13.04 -13.58
CA ILE A 79 -2.11 -13.94 -14.30
C ILE A 79 -0.83 -14.14 -13.47
N LEU A 80 -0.24 -13.07 -12.94
CA LEU A 80 0.93 -13.16 -12.09
C LEU A 80 0.67 -14.01 -10.84
N HIS A 81 -0.51 -13.85 -10.22
CA HIS A 81 -0.90 -14.69 -9.09
C HIS A 81 -1.02 -16.18 -9.46
N ILE A 82 -1.66 -16.49 -10.58
CA ILE A 82 -1.77 -17.88 -11.09
C ILE A 82 -0.37 -18.47 -11.36
N VAL A 83 0.53 -17.70 -11.97
CA VAL A 83 1.91 -18.12 -12.21
C VAL A 83 2.63 -18.40 -10.89
N ASN A 84 2.45 -17.53 -9.87
CA ASN A 84 3.00 -17.73 -8.53
C ASN A 84 2.51 -19.05 -7.90
N VAL A 85 1.22 -19.35 -8.01
CA VAL A 85 0.62 -20.61 -7.53
C VAL A 85 1.24 -21.83 -8.20
N VAL A 86 1.40 -21.79 -9.53
CA VAL A 86 2.01 -22.89 -10.30
C VAL A 86 3.48 -23.07 -9.92
N ILE A 87 4.25 -22.00 -9.84
CA ILE A 87 5.67 -22.06 -9.46
C ILE A 87 5.81 -22.59 -8.03
N LEU A 88 4.99 -22.11 -7.08
CA LEU A 88 4.99 -22.60 -5.70
C LEU A 88 4.73 -24.12 -5.65
N PHE A 89 3.72 -24.62 -6.37
CA PHE A 89 3.46 -26.05 -6.48
C PHE A 89 4.67 -26.81 -7.02
N LEU A 90 5.26 -26.34 -8.13
CA LEU A 90 6.40 -26.98 -8.77
C LEU A 90 7.63 -27.01 -7.85
N LEU A 91 7.91 -25.93 -7.15
CA LEU A 91 9.05 -25.83 -6.23
C LEU A 91 8.88 -26.79 -5.05
N LEU A 92 7.74 -26.76 -4.38
CA LEU A 92 7.47 -27.63 -3.24
C LEU A 92 7.44 -29.10 -3.65
N SER A 93 6.77 -29.43 -4.74
CA SER A 93 6.67 -30.84 -5.21
C SER A 93 8.04 -31.41 -5.61
N ARG A 94 8.90 -30.61 -6.26
CA ARG A 94 10.25 -31.03 -6.62
C ARG A 94 11.19 -31.12 -5.43
N ALA A 95 11.08 -30.19 -4.48
CA ALA A 95 11.98 -30.16 -3.33
C ALA A 95 11.64 -31.21 -2.26
N THR A 96 10.35 -31.54 -2.11
CA THR A 96 9.89 -32.47 -1.06
C THR A 96 9.52 -33.86 -1.57
N GLY A 97 9.33 -34.05 -2.88
CA GLY A 97 8.79 -35.27 -3.47
C GLY A 97 7.29 -35.51 -3.21
N SER A 98 6.64 -34.67 -2.42
CA SER A 98 5.26 -34.81 -1.95
C SER A 98 4.26 -34.02 -2.80
N LYS A 99 3.86 -34.58 -3.96
CA LYS A 99 2.96 -33.88 -4.90
C LYS A 99 1.62 -33.50 -4.27
N GLY A 100 0.98 -34.40 -3.50
CA GLY A 100 -0.33 -34.15 -2.87
C GLY A 100 -0.28 -33.00 -1.84
N ARG A 101 0.69 -33.05 -0.91
CA ARG A 101 0.87 -31.97 0.10
C ARG A 101 1.18 -30.63 -0.57
N SER A 102 2.06 -30.63 -1.57
CA SER A 102 2.42 -29.42 -2.32
C SER A 102 1.23 -28.83 -3.08
N PHE A 103 0.37 -29.69 -3.65
CA PHE A 103 -0.87 -29.27 -4.30
C PHE A 103 -1.82 -28.58 -3.32
N VAL A 104 -2.01 -29.14 -2.12
CA VAL A 104 -2.89 -28.54 -1.10
C VAL A 104 -2.35 -27.19 -0.65
N VAL A 105 -1.03 -27.03 -0.40
CA VAL A 105 -0.44 -25.73 -0.07
C VAL A 105 -0.67 -24.71 -1.18
N ALA A 106 -0.42 -25.11 -2.43
CA ALA A 106 -0.63 -24.22 -3.57
C ALA A 106 -2.11 -23.85 -3.77
N ALA A 107 -3.03 -24.79 -3.52
CA ALA A 107 -4.46 -24.54 -3.58
C ALA A 107 -4.92 -23.57 -2.48
N LEU A 108 -4.47 -23.75 -1.25
CA LEU A 108 -4.75 -22.80 -0.16
C LEU A 108 -4.20 -21.40 -0.49
N PHE A 109 -2.96 -21.32 -0.96
CA PHE A 109 -2.37 -20.05 -1.38
C PHE A 109 -3.14 -19.40 -2.52
N ALA A 110 -3.64 -20.19 -3.47
CA ALA A 110 -4.38 -19.72 -4.63
C ALA A 110 -5.70 -19.00 -4.28
N ILE A 111 -6.38 -19.47 -3.22
CA ILE A 111 -7.77 -19.07 -2.94
C ILE A 111 -7.96 -18.52 -1.52
N HIS A 112 -6.90 -18.16 -0.82
CA HIS A 112 -7.04 -17.65 0.54
C HIS A 112 -7.51 -16.19 0.54
N PRO A 113 -8.52 -15.81 1.34
CA PRO A 113 -9.07 -14.46 1.35
C PRO A 113 -8.06 -13.35 1.68
N LEU A 114 -7.03 -13.62 2.50
CA LEU A 114 -5.94 -12.68 2.78
C LEU A 114 -5.12 -12.28 1.53
N ASN A 115 -5.20 -13.05 0.45
CA ASN A 115 -4.49 -12.73 -0.79
C ASN A 115 -5.29 -11.81 -1.72
N VAL A 116 -6.57 -11.54 -1.40
CA VAL A 116 -7.45 -10.69 -2.23
C VAL A 116 -6.85 -9.30 -2.40
N GLU A 117 -6.40 -8.66 -1.32
CA GLU A 117 -5.81 -7.33 -1.38
C GLU A 117 -4.61 -7.27 -2.35
N SER A 118 -3.73 -8.29 -2.33
CA SER A 118 -2.56 -8.35 -3.21
C SER A 118 -2.89 -8.61 -4.68
N VAL A 119 -4.06 -9.19 -4.99
CA VAL A 119 -4.47 -9.59 -6.35
C VAL A 119 -5.46 -8.60 -6.95
N ALA A 120 -6.45 -8.16 -6.16
CA ALA A 120 -7.52 -7.29 -6.61
C ALA A 120 -7.12 -5.81 -6.65
N TRP A 121 -6.16 -5.37 -5.84
CA TRP A 121 -5.70 -4.00 -5.84
C TRP A 121 -4.60 -3.79 -6.87
N VAL A 122 -4.84 -2.92 -7.86
CA VAL A 122 -3.90 -2.71 -8.98
C VAL A 122 -2.55 -2.16 -8.49
N ALA A 123 -2.54 -1.18 -7.59
CA ALA A 123 -1.31 -0.62 -7.01
C ALA A 123 -0.48 -1.65 -6.22
N GLU A 124 -1.09 -2.75 -5.74
CA GLU A 124 -0.38 -3.86 -5.08
C GLU A 124 0.22 -4.89 -6.06
N ARG A 125 0.25 -4.61 -7.36
CA ARG A 125 1.03 -5.35 -8.36
C ARG A 125 2.43 -5.69 -7.86
N LYS A 126 3.04 -4.77 -7.14
CA LYS A 126 4.33 -4.91 -6.47
C LYS A 126 4.45 -6.18 -5.62
N SER A 127 3.36 -6.63 -4.97
CA SER A 127 3.37 -7.85 -4.14
C SER A 127 3.42 -9.13 -4.97
N VAL A 128 2.56 -9.25 -5.99
CA VAL A 128 2.53 -10.45 -6.83
C VAL A 128 3.78 -10.55 -7.71
N LEU A 129 4.30 -9.43 -8.19
CA LEU A 129 5.53 -9.36 -8.98
C LEU A 129 6.77 -9.70 -8.15
N CYS A 130 6.89 -9.14 -6.94
CA CYS A 130 7.96 -9.47 -5.99
C CYS A 130 7.94 -10.96 -5.62
N THR A 131 6.76 -11.54 -5.42
CA THR A 131 6.63 -12.96 -5.09
C THR A 131 7.02 -13.84 -6.28
N LEU A 132 6.69 -13.46 -7.52
CA LEU A 132 7.15 -14.14 -8.72
C LEU A 132 8.68 -14.29 -8.73
N PHE A 133 9.38 -13.16 -8.61
CA PHE A 133 10.84 -13.18 -8.64
C PHE A 133 11.45 -13.82 -7.38
N SER A 134 10.79 -13.74 -6.24
CA SER A 134 11.20 -14.46 -5.03
C SER A 134 11.11 -15.98 -5.21
N LEU A 135 10.02 -16.50 -5.76
CA LEU A 135 9.85 -17.91 -6.04
C LEU A 135 10.83 -18.39 -7.12
N LEU A 136 11.05 -17.61 -8.18
CA LEU A 136 12.06 -17.90 -9.19
C LEU A 136 13.48 -17.91 -8.58
N THR A 137 13.80 -16.99 -7.68
CA THR A 137 15.07 -16.96 -6.93
C THR A 137 15.25 -18.22 -6.10
N MET A 138 14.19 -18.66 -5.38
CA MET A 138 14.21 -19.93 -4.62
C MET A 138 14.46 -21.13 -5.55
N GLY A 139 13.84 -21.14 -6.73
CA GLY A 139 14.04 -22.16 -7.75
C GLY A 139 15.46 -22.20 -8.30
N ALA A 140 16.00 -21.04 -8.66
CA ALA A 140 17.37 -20.89 -9.11
C ALA A 140 18.38 -21.28 -8.02
N TYR A 141 18.07 -20.96 -6.76
CA TYR A 141 18.87 -21.37 -5.62
C TYR A 141 18.87 -22.91 -5.45
N GLY A 142 17.73 -23.55 -5.56
CA GLY A 142 17.66 -25.02 -5.56
C GLY A 142 18.43 -25.66 -6.73
N TRP A 143 18.49 -25.00 -7.88
CA TRP A 143 19.32 -25.42 -9.02
C TRP A 143 20.81 -25.23 -8.75
N TYR A 144 21.22 -24.08 -8.19
CA TYR A 144 22.57 -23.82 -7.73
C TYR A 144 23.01 -24.82 -6.65
N ALA A 145 22.16 -25.11 -5.67
CA ALA A 145 22.46 -26.03 -4.59
C ALA A 145 22.83 -27.45 -5.05
N ARG A 146 22.29 -27.90 -6.20
CA ARG A 146 22.60 -29.21 -6.82
C ARG A 146 23.98 -29.24 -7.46
N LYS A 147 24.41 -28.14 -8.03
CA LYS A 147 25.73 -27.99 -8.68
C LYS A 147 26.18 -26.54 -8.49
N PRO A 148 26.97 -26.26 -7.45
CA PRO A 148 27.44 -24.91 -7.13
C PRO A 148 28.42 -24.39 -8.21
N GLU A 149 27.87 -23.67 -9.20
CA GLU A 149 28.59 -23.01 -10.27
C GLU A 149 28.31 -21.50 -10.22
N VAL A 150 29.33 -20.69 -10.57
CA VAL A 150 29.22 -19.23 -10.57
C VAL A 150 28.08 -18.74 -11.48
N SER A 151 27.92 -19.34 -12.67
CA SER A 151 26.85 -18.99 -13.61
C SER A 151 25.44 -19.18 -13.01
N ARG A 152 25.24 -20.26 -12.27
CA ARG A 152 23.97 -20.53 -11.58
C ARG A 152 23.73 -19.56 -10.42
N TYR A 153 24.81 -19.22 -9.70
CA TYR A 153 24.72 -18.24 -8.62
C TYR A 153 24.39 -16.84 -9.15
N LEU A 154 24.97 -16.45 -10.28
CA LEU A 154 24.62 -15.19 -10.95
C LEU A 154 23.13 -15.15 -11.34
N GLY A 155 22.55 -16.27 -11.74
CA GLY A 155 21.12 -16.39 -11.95
C GLY A 155 20.30 -16.14 -10.69
N VAL A 156 20.76 -16.65 -9.52
CA VAL A 156 20.14 -16.35 -8.21
C VAL A 156 20.20 -14.86 -7.91
N VAL A 157 21.37 -14.24 -8.09
CA VAL A 157 21.57 -12.80 -7.85
C VAL A 157 20.68 -11.96 -8.77
N ALA A 158 20.64 -12.27 -10.05
CA ALA A 158 19.84 -11.53 -11.04
C ALA A 158 18.34 -11.56 -10.69
N LEU A 159 17.80 -12.73 -10.39
CA LEU A 159 16.38 -12.87 -10.01
C LEU A 159 16.08 -12.21 -8.67
N PHE A 160 17.03 -12.24 -7.73
CA PHE A 160 16.90 -11.53 -6.46
C PHE A 160 16.88 -10.00 -6.64
N VAL A 161 17.72 -9.46 -7.51
CA VAL A 161 17.70 -8.02 -7.86
C VAL A 161 16.34 -7.64 -8.45
N LEU A 162 15.76 -8.48 -9.32
CA LEU A 162 14.41 -8.25 -9.86
C LEU A 162 13.32 -8.31 -8.77
N ALA A 163 13.47 -9.17 -7.76
CA ALA A 163 12.57 -9.19 -6.61
C ALA A 163 12.66 -7.88 -5.80
N LEU A 164 13.87 -7.38 -5.50
CA LEU A 164 14.11 -6.10 -4.83
C LEU A 164 13.58 -4.92 -5.65
N ALA A 165 13.78 -4.95 -6.97
CA ALA A 165 13.28 -3.94 -7.91
C ALA A 165 11.75 -3.95 -8.07
N SER A 166 11.06 -4.99 -7.59
CA SER A 166 9.59 -5.09 -7.57
C SER A 166 9.00 -4.56 -6.27
N LYS A 167 9.56 -4.95 -5.12
CA LYS A 167 9.12 -4.49 -3.79
C LYS A 167 10.25 -4.67 -2.77
N PRO A 168 10.55 -3.67 -1.94
CA PRO A 168 11.63 -3.77 -0.94
C PRO A 168 11.43 -4.90 0.09
N MET A 169 10.23 -5.44 0.25
CA MET A 169 9.95 -6.59 1.14
C MET A 169 10.84 -7.81 0.87
N ALA A 170 11.39 -7.95 -0.36
CA ALA A 170 12.32 -9.01 -0.74
C ALA A 170 13.64 -9.02 0.06
N ILE A 171 13.95 -7.98 0.85
CA ILE A 171 15.15 -7.93 1.72
C ILE A 171 15.25 -9.13 2.68
N SER A 172 14.13 -9.78 3.01
CA SER A 172 14.08 -10.98 3.84
C SER A 172 14.47 -12.28 3.09
N LEU A 173 14.57 -12.26 1.75
CA LEU A 173 14.75 -13.45 0.93
C LEU A 173 16.09 -14.20 1.21
N PRO A 174 17.25 -13.56 1.48
CA PRO A 174 18.47 -14.30 1.85
C PRO A 174 18.29 -15.15 3.11
N PHE A 175 17.49 -14.69 4.07
CA PHE A 175 17.10 -15.47 5.24
C PHE A 175 16.21 -16.65 4.85
N VAL A 176 15.25 -16.46 3.95
CA VAL A 176 14.41 -17.56 3.43
C VAL A 176 15.25 -18.62 2.73
N LEU A 177 16.24 -18.21 1.89
CA LEU A 177 17.14 -19.16 1.23
C LEU A 177 17.96 -19.96 2.24
N LEU A 178 18.35 -19.36 3.37
CA LEU A 178 19.01 -20.07 4.46
C LEU A 178 18.08 -21.08 5.14
N LEU A 179 16.79 -20.73 5.32
CA LEU A 179 15.79 -21.66 5.84
C LEU A 179 15.56 -22.86 4.90
N LEU A 180 15.61 -22.65 3.58
CA LEU A 180 15.51 -23.73 2.61
C LEU A 180 16.67 -24.74 2.75
N ASP A 181 17.84 -24.32 3.20
CA ASP A 181 18.98 -25.21 3.46
C ASP A 181 18.71 -26.17 4.63
N PHE A 182 17.84 -25.79 5.60
CA PHE A 182 17.39 -26.68 6.68
C PHE A 182 16.30 -27.62 6.19
N TRP A 183 15.29 -27.09 5.52
CA TRP A 183 14.20 -27.84 4.90
C TRP A 183 13.65 -27.03 3.73
N PRO A 184 13.39 -27.62 2.56
CA PRO A 184 13.44 -29.04 2.25
C PRO A 184 14.78 -29.53 1.63
N LEU A 185 15.82 -28.67 1.54
CA LEU A 185 17.07 -29.03 0.84
C LEU A 185 18.03 -29.87 1.67
N TRP A 186 17.90 -29.87 2.99
CA TRP A 186 18.73 -30.65 3.92
C TRP A 186 20.25 -30.53 3.71
N ARG A 187 20.74 -29.31 3.45
CA ARG A 187 22.16 -29.02 3.17
C ARG A 187 22.98 -28.75 4.42
N VAL A 188 22.36 -28.49 5.56
CA VAL A 188 23.06 -28.17 6.81
C VAL A 188 23.70 -29.44 7.35
N ARG A 189 25.06 -29.43 7.56
CA ARG A 189 25.76 -30.53 8.21
C ARG A 189 25.16 -30.80 9.60
N ASP A 190 25.07 -32.06 9.97
CA ASP A 190 24.49 -32.54 11.24
C ASP A 190 22.98 -32.29 11.40
N TRP A 191 22.31 -31.81 10.34
CA TRP A 191 20.86 -31.63 10.27
C TRP A 191 20.29 -32.37 9.05
N SER A 192 20.42 -33.69 9.05
CA SER A 192 20.00 -34.52 7.91
C SER A 192 18.69 -35.27 8.21
N SER A 193 17.89 -35.47 7.18
CA SER A 193 16.74 -36.39 7.23
C SER A 193 17.04 -37.64 6.42
N PRO A 194 16.75 -38.84 6.95
CA PRO A 194 16.83 -40.09 6.19
C PRO A 194 15.90 -40.14 4.98
N SER A 195 14.85 -39.29 4.97
CA SER A 195 13.81 -39.26 3.93
C SER A 195 13.95 -38.08 2.94
N ALA A 196 15.14 -37.49 2.82
CA ALA A 196 15.37 -36.44 1.82
C ALA A 196 15.09 -36.96 0.41
N ALA A 197 14.18 -36.29 -0.34
CA ALA A 197 13.80 -36.68 -1.69
C ALA A 197 14.99 -36.66 -2.67
N PHE A 198 15.98 -35.79 -2.39
CA PHE A 198 17.20 -35.63 -3.15
C PHE A 198 18.36 -35.34 -2.19
N PRO A 199 19.32 -36.26 -1.98
CA PRO A 199 20.47 -36.00 -1.13
C PRO A 199 21.37 -34.97 -1.80
N LEU A 200 21.50 -33.81 -1.17
CA LEU A 200 22.43 -32.76 -1.56
C LEU A 200 23.70 -32.80 -0.68
N PRO A 201 24.84 -32.27 -1.16
CA PRO A 201 26.03 -32.17 -0.36
C PRO A 201 25.78 -31.40 0.92
N GLN A 202 26.14 -31.99 2.06
CA GLN A 202 26.05 -31.33 3.35
C GLN A 202 27.21 -30.34 3.55
N ILE A 203 26.87 -29.14 3.94
CA ILE A 203 27.77 -28.00 4.04
C ILE A 203 27.73 -27.44 5.47
N PRO A 204 28.86 -27.01 6.04
CA PRO A 204 28.88 -26.32 7.33
C PRO A 204 28.00 -25.07 7.28
N PHE A 205 27.27 -24.80 8.37
CA PHE A 205 26.34 -23.66 8.45
C PHE A 205 27.02 -22.32 8.13
N SER A 206 28.28 -22.12 8.58
CA SER A 206 29.05 -20.92 8.29
C SER A 206 29.24 -20.69 6.78
N ARG A 207 29.48 -21.74 5.99
CA ARG A 207 29.59 -21.62 4.53
C ARG A 207 28.24 -21.28 3.90
N LEU A 208 27.14 -21.83 4.42
CA LEU A 208 25.79 -21.49 3.94
C LEU A 208 25.46 -20.01 4.20
N VAL A 209 25.89 -19.45 5.32
CA VAL A 209 25.77 -18.02 5.60
C VAL A 209 26.64 -17.19 4.63
N LEU A 210 27.90 -17.60 4.40
CA LEU A 210 28.78 -16.92 3.46
C LEU A 210 28.24 -16.93 2.02
N GLU A 211 27.59 -17.99 1.59
CA GLU A 211 26.89 -18.05 0.29
C GLU A 211 25.82 -16.94 0.16
N LYS A 212 25.19 -16.51 1.23
CA LYS A 212 24.15 -15.48 1.24
C LYS A 212 24.69 -14.08 1.43
N LEU A 213 25.97 -13.92 1.77
CA LEU A 213 26.56 -12.62 2.06
C LEU A 213 26.38 -11.58 0.92
N PRO A 214 26.62 -11.91 -0.37
CA PRO A 214 26.36 -10.97 -1.46
C PRO A 214 24.88 -10.53 -1.53
N LEU A 215 23.94 -11.45 -1.26
CA LEU A 215 22.50 -11.15 -1.25
C LEU A 215 22.14 -10.28 -0.03
N ILE A 216 22.77 -10.53 1.13
CA ILE A 216 22.57 -9.72 2.35
C ILE A 216 23.06 -8.28 2.11
N VAL A 217 24.18 -8.09 1.43
CA VAL A 217 24.70 -6.76 1.07
C VAL A 217 23.72 -6.03 0.15
N LEU A 218 23.16 -6.71 -0.86
CA LEU A 218 22.13 -6.14 -1.74
C LEU A 218 20.85 -5.79 -0.96
N SER A 219 20.42 -6.65 -0.01
CA SER A 219 19.30 -6.37 0.89
C SER A 219 19.54 -5.12 1.72
N GLY A 220 20.76 -4.97 2.27
CA GLY A 220 21.17 -3.79 3.04
C GLY A 220 21.10 -2.52 2.21
N GLY A 221 21.63 -2.55 0.98
CA GLY A 221 21.51 -1.43 0.04
C GLY A 221 20.07 -1.04 -0.27
N SER A 222 19.22 -2.01 -0.58
CA SER A 222 17.79 -1.78 -0.82
C SER A 222 17.06 -1.22 0.42
N ALA A 223 17.39 -1.73 1.61
CA ALA A 223 16.82 -1.23 2.86
C ALA A 223 17.18 0.24 3.13
N VAL A 224 18.45 0.64 2.86
CA VAL A 224 18.90 2.02 3.00
C VAL A 224 18.17 2.93 2.01
N ILE A 225 18.10 2.56 0.73
CA ILE A 225 17.39 3.33 -0.31
C ILE A 225 15.92 3.52 0.12
N THR A 226 15.26 2.45 0.54
CA THR A 226 13.85 2.50 0.96
C THR A 226 13.66 3.37 2.19
N PHE A 227 14.52 3.25 3.20
CA PHE A 227 14.45 4.07 4.42
C PHE A 227 14.62 5.56 4.11
N VAL A 228 15.57 5.91 3.24
CA VAL A 228 15.80 7.30 2.82
C VAL A 228 14.56 7.82 2.06
N ALA A 229 14.03 7.07 1.10
CA ALA A 229 12.85 7.45 0.34
C ALA A 229 11.62 7.65 1.25
N GLN A 230 11.37 6.75 2.18
CA GLN A 230 10.24 6.84 3.11
C GLN A 230 10.39 7.96 4.12
N ARG A 231 11.63 8.25 4.55
CA ARG A 231 11.92 9.34 5.48
C ARG A 231 11.77 10.70 4.80
N SER A 232 12.30 10.87 3.59
CA SER A 232 12.18 12.11 2.81
C SER A 232 10.73 12.42 2.44
N GLY A 233 9.91 11.40 2.19
CA GLY A 233 8.49 11.55 1.91
C GLY A 233 7.60 11.64 3.15
N GLY A 234 8.16 11.68 4.37
CA GLY A 234 7.37 11.81 5.62
C GLY A 234 6.60 10.55 6.03
N ALA A 235 6.77 9.42 5.33
CA ALA A 235 6.04 8.19 5.64
C ALA A 235 6.52 7.52 6.94
N VAL A 236 7.80 7.71 7.33
CA VAL A 236 8.35 7.17 8.59
C VAL A 236 7.84 8.00 9.76
N GLN A 237 7.08 7.35 10.64
CA GLN A 237 6.48 8.00 11.80
C GLN A 237 7.48 8.23 12.93
N THR A 238 7.31 9.32 13.67
CA THR A 238 8.16 9.69 14.81
C THR A 238 7.89 8.82 16.03
N LEU A 239 8.86 8.74 16.96
CA LEU A 239 8.68 8.06 18.24
C LEU A 239 7.76 8.83 19.20
N THR A 240 7.58 10.12 18.99
CA THR A 240 6.62 10.94 19.74
C THR A 240 5.18 10.57 19.40
N ARG A 241 4.88 10.33 18.10
CA ARG A 241 3.55 9.93 17.65
C ARG A 241 3.27 8.44 17.89
N PHE A 242 4.27 7.59 17.64
CA PHE A 242 4.19 6.13 17.85
C PHE A 242 5.33 5.69 18.75
N PRO A 243 5.15 5.68 20.09
CA PRO A 243 6.17 5.25 21.04
C PRO A 243 6.67 3.83 20.78
N PHE A 244 7.94 3.56 21.02
CA PHE A 244 8.56 2.27 20.72
C PHE A 244 7.82 1.09 21.40
N ALA A 245 7.39 1.26 22.65
CA ALA A 245 6.60 0.24 23.35
C ALA A 245 5.29 -0.09 22.64
N SER A 246 4.58 0.93 22.09
CA SER A 246 3.37 0.76 21.32
C SER A 246 3.63 0.00 20.02
N ARG A 247 4.75 0.28 19.33
CA ARG A 247 5.16 -0.45 18.11
C ARG A 247 5.42 -1.93 18.39
N ILE A 248 6.15 -2.24 19.46
CA ILE A 248 6.44 -3.63 19.88
C ILE A 248 5.16 -4.36 20.26
N ALA A 249 4.28 -3.73 21.05
CA ALA A 249 2.99 -4.30 21.42
C ALA A 249 2.13 -4.59 20.18
N ASN A 250 2.06 -3.63 19.23
CA ASN A 250 1.37 -3.83 17.96
C ASN A 250 2.00 -4.94 17.10
N ALA A 251 3.32 -5.01 17.00
CA ALA A 251 4.01 -6.06 16.25
C ALA A 251 3.68 -7.46 16.80
N ILE A 252 3.76 -7.66 18.12
CA ILE A 252 3.40 -8.92 18.77
C ILE A 252 1.94 -9.27 18.48
N TYR A 253 1.03 -8.32 18.67
CA TYR A 253 -0.39 -8.53 18.41
C TYR A 253 -0.66 -8.84 16.92
N SER A 254 0.00 -8.14 16.01
CA SER A 254 -0.14 -8.35 14.56
C SER A 254 0.35 -9.72 14.11
N TYR A 255 1.45 -10.23 14.64
CA TYR A 255 1.87 -11.62 14.42
C TYR A 255 0.78 -12.63 14.82
N ALA A 256 0.21 -12.48 16.01
CA ALA A 256 -0.88 -13.37 16.42
C ALA A 256 -2.13 -13.24 15.53
N MET A 257 -2.46 -12.01 15.11
CA MET A 257 -3.62 -11.74 14.25
C MET A 257 -3.46 -12.29 12.83
N TYR A 258 -2.28 -12.22 12.21
CA TYR A 258 -2.04 -12.85 10.91
C TYR A 258 -2.20 -14.37 10.99
N CYS A 259 -1.66 -15.02 12.04
CA CYS A 259 -1.91 -16.43 12.29
C CYS A 259 -3.40 -16.74 12.45
N TRP A 260 -4.12 -15.94 13.26
CA TRP A 260 -5.56 -16.12 13.45
C TRP A 260 -6.32 -16.02 12.13
N LYS A 261 -6.04 -14.99 11.34
CA LYS A 261 -6.70 -14.74 10.04
C LYS A 261 -6.34 -15.79 8.97
N ALA A 262 -5.20 -16.48 9.10
CA ALA A 262 -4.86 -17.61 8.25
C ALA A 262 -5.83 -18.82 8.42
N PHE A 263 -6.48 -18.95 9.59
CA PHE A 263 -7.46 -20.00 9.87
C PHE A 263 -8.89 -19.48 9.92
N TRP A 264 -9.09 -18.22 10.29
CA TRP A 264 -10.38 -17.57 10.40
C TRP A 264 -10.38 -16.22 9.69
N PRO A 265 -10.44 -16.20 8.34
CA PRO A 265 -10.33 -14.99 7.53
C PRO A 265 -11.65 -14.19 7.52
N SER A 266 -11.98 -13.56 8.63
CA SER A 266 -13.14 -12.69 8.79
C SER A 266 -12.75 -11.25 9.06
N ARG A 267 -13.63 -10.28 8.75
CA ARG A 267 -13.39 -8.84 8.94
C ARG A 267 -12.05 -8.40 8.33
N LEU A 268 -11.82 -8.79 7.08
CA LEU A 268 -10.65 -8.34 6.33
C LEU A 268 -10.92 -6.93 5.81
N ALA A 269 -9.97 -6.02 5.98
CA ALA A 269 -10.14 -4.62 5.60
C ALA A 269 -8.90 -4.09 4.90
N VAL A 270 -9.08 -3.16 3.97
CA VAL A 270 -7.98 -2.50 3.26
C VAL A 270 -7.09 -1.68 4.19
N TYR A 271 -7.62 -1.23 5.31
CA TYR A 271 -6.91 -0.42 6.29
C TYR A 271 -7.28 -0.80 7.73
N TYR A 272 -6.27 -1.07 8.55
CA TYR A 272 -6.42 -1.32 9.99
C TYR A 272 -5.73 -0.20 10.78
N PRO A 273 -6.45 0.65 11.49
CA PRO A 273 -5.83 1.74 12.25
C PRO A 273 -4.90 1.19 13.35
N HIS A 274 -3.83 1.94 13.64
CA HIS A 274 -2.90 1.57 14.71
C HIS A 274 -3.56 1.83 16.07
N PRO A 275 -3.59 0.83 16.98
CA PRO A 275 -4.30 0.97 18.25
C PRO A 275 -3.60 1.93 19.24
N LEU A 276 -2.39 2.41 18.92
CA LEU A 276 -1.61 3.26 19.83
C LEU A 276 -1.57 2.68 21.26
N ASN A 277 -2.13 3.41 22.23
CA ASN A 277 -2.20 3.01 23.62
C ASN A 277 -3.52 2.30 24.00
N THR A 278 -4.42 2.07 23.04
CA THR A 278 -5.74 1.45 23.28
C THR A 278 -5.72 -0.07 23.20
N LEU A 279 -4.57 -0.66 22.85
CA LEU A 279 -4.44 -2.12 22.85
C LEU A 279 -4.54 -2.65 24.29
N GLY A 280 -5.65 -3.36 24.57
CA GLY A 280 -5.87 -3.94 25.91
C GLY A 280 -4.76 -4.92 26.29
N ILE A 281 -4.25 -4.78 27.52
CA ILE A 281 -3.14 -5.61 28.03
C ILE A 281 -3.46 -7.12 27.96
N TRP A 282 -4.71 -7.50 28.12
CA TRP A 282 -5.15 -8.89 28.03
C TRP A 282 -5.02 -9.44 26.60
N ARG A 283 -5.28 -8.62 25.56
CA ARG A 283 -5.09 -8.99 24.14
C ARG A 283 -3.62 -9.22 23.84
N LEU A 284 -2.75 -8.35 24.36
CA LEU A 284 -1.31 -8.49 24.24
C LEU A 284 -0.82 -9.75 24.97
N GLY A 285 -1.32 -10.01 26.19
CA GLY A 285 -0.99 -11.21 26.96
C GLY A 285 -1.38 -12.49 26.22
N LEU A 286 -2.59 -12.55 25.66
CA LEU A 286 -3.03 -13.69 24.85
C LEU A 286 -2.17 -13.88 23.59
N ALA A 287 -1.78 -12.80 22.92
CA ALA A 287 -0.90 -12.87 21.75
C ALA A 287 0.48 -13.43 22.12
N ILE A 288 1.07 -12.98 23.23
CA ILE A 288 2.34 -13.50 23.75
C ILE A 288 2.23 -14.99 24.08
N LEU A 289 1.21 -15.40 24.82
CA LEU A 289 0.99 -16.80 25.18
C LEU A 289 0.81 -17.69 23.93
N PHE A 290 0.03 -17.22 22.95
CA PHE A 290 -0.16 -17.93 21.68
C PHE A 290 1.16 -18.10 20.93
N LEU A 291 1.93 -17.02 20.73
CA LEU A 291 3.19 -17.07 20.01
C LEU A 291 4.25 -17.89 20.73
N ALA A 292 4.33 -17.81 22.06
CA ALA A 292 5.21 -18.63 22.87
C ALA A 292 4.84 -20.12 22.78
N GLY A 293 3.54 -20.44 22.87
CA GLY A 293 3.03 -21.81 22.74
C GLY A 293 3.32 -22.41 21.36
N ALA A 294 3.03 -21.64 20.29
CA ALA A 294 3.32 -22.05 18.92
C ALA A 294 4.82 -22.26 18.69
N SER A 295 5.66 -21.33 19.14
CA SER A 295 7.13 -21.45 19.04
C SER A 295 7.66 -22.66 19.81
N THR A 296 7.13 -22.93 20.99
CA THR A 296 7.50 -24.11 21.79
C THR A 296 7.10 -25.40 21.08
N MET A 297 5.90 -25.45 20.51
CA MET A 297 5.43 -26.62 19.75
C MET A 297 6.31 -26.87 18.52
N VAL A 298 6.64 -25.81 17.78
CA VAL A 298 7.56 -25.86 16.62
C VAL A 298 8.93 -26.39 17.06
N TRP A 299 9.48 -25.86 18.16
CA TRP A 299 10.77 -26.29 18.70
C TRP A 299 10.79 -27.77 19.10
N ARG A 300 9.72 -28.25 19.76
CA ARG A 300 9.59 -29.67 20.12
C ARG A 300 9.57 -30.59 18.88
N LYS A 301 9.07 -30.10 17.75
CA LYS A 301 8.97 -30.86 16.50
C LYS A 301 10.06 -30.49 15.48
N ARG A 302 11.15 -29.82 15.92
CA ARG A 302 12.19 -29.29 15.03
C ARG A 302 12.86 -30.34 14.14
N GLN A 303 12.91 -31.60 14.58
CA GLN A 303 13.51 -32.70 13.80
C GLN A 303 12.79 -32.97 12.49
N LEU A 304 11.51 -32.58 12.37
CA LEU A 304 10.75 -32.73 11.12
C LEU A 304 11.14 -31.70 10.04
N GLY A 305 11.86 -30.65 10.40
CA GLY A 305 12.32 -29.58 9.51
C GLY A 305 11.23 -28.58 9.11
N TYR A 306 10.12 -29.05 8.51
CA TYR A 306 9.06 -28.18 8.01
C TYR A 306 8.42 -27.24 9.05
N PRO A 307 8.26 -27.63 10.36
CA PRO A 307 7.67 -26.70 11.32
C PRO A 307 8.57 -25.50 11.56
N VAL A 308 9.88 -25.72 11.72
CA VAL A 308 10.85 -24.64 11.96
C VAL A 308 10.95 -23.74 10.73
N THR A 309 11.12 -24.34 9.54
CA THR A 309 11.22 -23.56 8.30
C THR A 309 9.96 -22.74 8.03
N GLY A 310 8.78 -23.34 8.17
CA GLY A 310 7.52 -22.64 7.96
C GLY A 310 7.28 -21.53 8.98
N TRP A 311 7.58 -21.76 10.27
CA TRP A 311 7.40 -20.77 11.33
C TRP A 311 8.35 -19.59 11.19
N LEU A 312 9.64 -19.87 10.95
CA LEU A 312 10.63 -18.82 10.75
C LEU A 312 10.44 -18.07 9.41
N LEU A 313 9.94 -18.74 8.36
CA LEU A 313 9.52 -18.06 7.13
C LEU A 313 8.40 -17.07 7.44
N TYR A 314 7.37 -17.52 8.15
CA TYR A 314 6.25 -16.65 8.57
C TYR A 314 6.74 -15.45 9.39
N LEU A 315 7.50 -15.68 10.47
CA LEU A 315 8.01 -14.60 11.31
C LEU A 315 8.98 -13.68 10.57
N GLY A 316 9.96 -14.25 9.86
CA GLY A 316 11.06 -13.51 9.24
C GLY A 316 10.64 -12.65 8.08
N THR A 317 9.69 -13.12 7.24
CA THR A 317 9.22 -12.33 6.10
C THR A 317 8.28 -11.18 6.49
N LEU A 318 7.70 -11.19 7.69
CA LEU A 318 6.92 -10.08 8.25
C LEU A 318 7.80 -8.99 8.90
N ILE A 319 9.05 -9.27 9.30
CA ILE A 319 9.92 -8.30 10.00
C ILE A 319 9.95 -6.93 9.31
N PRO A 320 10.13 -6.82 7.99
CA PRO A 320 10.22 -5.52 7.33
C PRO A 320 8.96 -4.67 7.42
N VAL A 321 7.79 -5.27 7.67
CA VAL A 321 6.47 -4.64 7.58
C VAL A 321 5.62 -4.76 8.84
N ILE A 322 6.13 -5.41 9.90
CA ILE A 322 5.35 -5.66 11.13
C ILE A 322 5.16 -4.41 12.00
N GLY A 323 5.81 -3.27 11.65
CA GLY A 323 5.63 -2.00 12.33
C GLY A 323 6.68 -1.68 13.40
N ILE A 324 7.82 -2.39 13.47
CA ILE A 324 8.96 -2.01 14.32
C ILE A 324 9.51 -0.65 13.83
N VAL A 325 9.76 -0.52 12.54
CA VAL A 325 9.87 0.77 11.86
C VAL A 325 8.47 1.10 11.36
N GLN A 326 7.81 2.08 12.01
CA GLN A 326 6.44 2.43 11.66
C GLN A 326 6.43 3.29 10.39
N VAL A 327 5.86 2.74 9.33
CA VAL A 327 5.63 3.42 8.06
C VAL A 327 4.12 3.54 7.85
N GLY A 328 3.64 4.78 7.65
CA GLY A 328 2.21 5.07 7.62
C GLY A 328 1.54 4.96 8.99
N LEU A 329 0.21 4.99 9.00
CA LEU A 329 -0.62 5.05 10.22
C LEU A 329 -1.31 3.71 10.52
N GLN A 330 -1.17 2.71 9.65
CA GLN A 330 -1.78 1.39 9.81
C GLN A 330 -1.03 0.52 10.81
N SER A 331 -1.76 -0.33 11.52
CA SER A 331 -1.21 -1.36 12.40
C SER A 331 -0.66 -2.56 11.64
N ARG A 332 -1.34 -2.94 10.56
CA ARG A 332 -1.08 -4.09 9.69
C ARG A 332 -1.82 -3.92 8.37
N ALA A 333 -1.56 -4.79 7.39
CA ALA A 333 -2.31 -4.86 6.14
C ALA A 333 -2.36 -6.32 5.65
N ASP A 334 -3.47 -6.75 5.09
CA ASP A 334 -3.65 -8.15 4.67
C ASP A 334 -2.63 -8.54 3.57
N ARG A 335 -2.26 -7.61 2.69
CA ARG A 335 -1.21 -7.75 1.66
C ARG A 335 0.17 -8.14 2.18
N TYR A 336 0.48 -7.84 3.45
CA TYR A 336 1.76 -8.21 4.05
C TYR A 336 1.84 -9.71 4.34
N ALA A 337 0.71 -10.40 4.40
CA ALA A 337 0.64 -11.83 4.67
C ALA A 337 0.92 -12.70 3.42
N TYR A 338 1.00 -12.14 2.21
CA TYR A 338 1.04 -12.89 0.95
C TYR A 338 2.15 -13.96 0.90
N ILE A 339 3.42 -13.61 1.18
CA ILE A 339 4.52 -14.59 1.28
C ILE A 339 4.49 -15.35 2.62
N PRO A 340 4.31 -14.70 3.78
CA PRO A 340 4.30 -15.35 5.08
C PRO A 340 3.31 -16.52 5.22
N LEU A 341 2.14 -16.43 4.59
CA LEU A 341 1.14 -17.50 4.60
C LEU A 341 1.64 -18.83 4.05
N ILE A 342 2.58 -18.83 3.12
CA ILE A 342 3.19 -20.06 2.58
C ILE A 342 3.78 -20.88 3.73
N GLY A 343 4.45 -20.22 4.69
CA GLY A 343 5.01 -20.90 5.87
C GLY A 343 3.95 -21.56 6.74
N ILE A 344 2.85 -20.84 7.01
CA ILE A 344 1.71 -21.38 7.79
C ILE A 344 1.05 -22.55 7.06
N PHE A 345 0.83 -22.44 5.75
CA PHE A 345 0.22 -23.51 4.97
C PHE A 345 1.11 -24.75 4.89
N VAL A 346 2.43 -24.58 4.77
CA VAL A 346 3.38 -25.70 4.86
C VAL A 346 3.25 -26.41 6.19
N ILE A 347 3.31 -25.70 7.32
CA ILE A 347 3.15 -26.32 8.65
C ILE A 347 1.83 -27.07 8.74
N THR A 348 0.74 -26.40 8.40
CA THR A 348 -0.62 -26.95 8.54
C THR A 348 -0.81 -28.21 7.70
N VAL A 349 -0.45 -28.15 6.42
CA VAL A 349 -0.66 -29.28 5.49
C VAL A 349 0.24 -30.46 5.83
N TRP A 350 1.53 -30.22 6.14
CA TRP A 350 2.42 -31.34 6.52
C TRP A 350 2.02 -31.95 7.86
N ALA A 351 1.71 -31.14 8.87
CA ALA A 351 1.32 -31.64 10.20
C ALA A 351 -0.01 -32.42 10.15
N THR A 352 -1.01 -31.90 9.40
CA THR A 352 -2.29 -32.60 9.24
C THR A 352 -2.15 -33.90 8.44
N ALA A 353 -1.30 -33.92 7.41
CA ALA A 353 -1.02 -35.12 6.64
C ALA A 353 -0.30 -36.18 7.49
N ASP A 354 0.71 -35.82 8.27
CA ASP A 354 1.40 -36.72 9.19
C ASP A 354 0.44 -37.28 10.26
N TRP A 355 -0.41 -36.42 10.83
CA TRP A 355 -1.45 -36.85 11.77
C TRP A 355 -2.46 -37.79 11.14
N ALA A 356 -2.93 -37.52 9.92
CA ALA A 356 -3.86 -38.39 9.19
C ALA A 356 -3.27 -39.76 8.89
N GLN A 357 -1.99 -39.82 8.50
CA GLN A 357 -1.27 -41.09 8.30
C GLN A 357 -1.16 -41.87 9.61
N HIS A 358 -0.82 -41.21 10.73
CA HIS A 358 -0.74 -41.84 12.06
C HIS A 358 -2.08 -42.42 12.53
N ARG A 359 -3.19 -41.76 12.15
CA ARG A 359 -4.57 -42.19 12.50
C ARG A 359 -5.20 -43.11 11.45
N SER A 360 -4.45 -43.50 10.43
CA SER A 360 -4.94 -44.30 9.30
C SER A 360 -6.23 -43.76 8.67
N VAL A 361 -6.31 -42.41 8.58
CA VAL A 361 -7.43 -41.74 7.91
C VAL A 361 -7.43 -42.14 6.44
N ASN A 362 -8.58 -42.59 5.94
CA ASN A 362 -8.68 -43.03 4.54
C ASN A 362 -8.53 -41.83 3.57
N LEU A 363 -8.05 -42.12 2.37
CA LEU A 363 -7.77 -41.08 1.36
C LEU A 363 -9.02 -40.29 0.97
N SER A 364 -10.18 -40.92 0.88
CA SER A 364 -11.44 -40.28 0.51
C SER A 364 -11.85 -39.21 1.54
N THR A 365 -11.73 -39.52 2.83
CA THR A 365 -12.00 -38.56 3.90
C THR A 365 -11.03 -37.35 3.84
N ALA A 366 -9.73 -37.63 3.63
CA ALA A 366 -8.73 -36.57 3.50
C ALA A 366 -9.02 -35.67 2.30
N VAL A 367 -9.33 -36.26 1.14
CA VAL A 367 -9.70 -35.50 -0.08
C VAL A 367 -10.99 -34.69 0.14
N ALA A 368 -12.03 -35.31 0.72
CA ALA A 368 -13.28 -34.64 1.01
C ALA A 368 -13.06 -33.42 1.93
N THR A 369 -12.22 -33.55 2.97
CA THR A 369 -11.86 -32.43 3.87
C THR A 369 -11.19 -31.30 3.10
N VAL A 370 -10.22 -31.61 2.23
CA VAL A 370 -9.56 -30.59 1.39
C VAL A 370 -10.56 -29.88 0.48
N ILE A 371 -11.48 -30.63 -0.16
CA ILE A 371 -12.50 -30.06 -1.04
C ILE A 371 -13.42 -29.10 -0.24
N ILE A 372 -13.87 -29.50 0.95
CA ILE A 372 -14.73 -28.68 1.81
C ILE A 372 -14.01 -27.39 2.21
N VAL A 373 -12.77 -27.50 2.68
CA VAL A 373 -11.96 -26.32 3.08
C VAL A 373 -11.73 -25.39 1.89
N CYS A 374 -11.32 -25.94 0.73
CA CYS A 374 -11.14 -25.15 -0.48
C CYS A 374 -12.44 -24.50 -0.96
N GLY A 375 -13.57 -25.19 -0.88
CA GLY A 375 -14.89 -24.64 -1.21
C GLY A 375 -15.27 -23.47 -0.30
N ALA A 376 -15.10 -23.63 1.01
CA ALA A 376 -15.37 -22.58 1.98
C ALA A 376 -14.47 -21.34 1.76
N LEU A 377 -13.16 -21.56 1.60
CA LEU A 377 -12.23 -20.47 1.32
C LEU A 377 -12.54 -19.77 -0.02
N SER A 378 -12.87 -20.54 -1.07
CA SER A 378 -13.26 -19.97 -2.36
C SER A 378 -14.48 -19.07 -2.24
N PHE A 379 -15.49 -19.48 -1.48
CA PHE A 379 -16.69 -18.66 -1.22
C PHE A 379 -16.36 -17.38 -0.45
N ILE A 380 -15.54 -17.48 0.61
CA ILE A 380 -15.13 -16.30 1.39
C ILE A 380 -14.28 -15.35 0.54
N THR A 381 -13.39 -15.88 -0.30
CA THR A 381 -12.57 -15.09 -1.23
C THR A 381 -13.42 -14.38 -2.27
N TRP A 382 -14.37 -15.07 -2.86
CA TRP A 382 -15.32 -14.47 -3.81
C TRP A 382 -16.13 -13.35 -3.15
N ARG A 383 -16.61 -13.56 -1.92
CA ARG A 383 -17.28 -12.51 -1.14
C ARG A 383 -16.35 -11.32 -0.84
N GLN A 384 -15.10 -11.61 -0.45
CA GLN A 384 -14.11 -10.56 -0.17
C GLN A 384 -13.77 -9.73 -1.42
N LEU A 385 -13.74 -10.35 -2.60
CA LEU A 385 -13.57 -9.65 -3.88
C LEU A 385 -14.69 -8.66 -4.15
N GLY A 386 -15.92 -8.96 -3.75
CA GLY A 386 -17.04 -8.04 -3.90
C GLY A 386 -16.84 -6.70 -3.21
N PHE A 387 -16.05 -6.64 -2.13
CA PHE A 387 -15.71 -5.37 -1.48
C PHE A 387 -14.68 -4.53 -2.26
N TRP A 388 -14.06 -5.09 -3.30
CA TRP A 388 -13.13 -4.40 -4.20
C TRP A 388 -13.83 -3.98 -5.52
N SER A 389 -15.16 -4.11 -5.61
CA SER A 389 -15.92 -3.78 -6.82
C SER A 389 -16.09 -2.28 -7.04
N SER A 390 -15.92 -1.46 -6.01
CA SER A 390 -15.92 0.00 -6.09
C SER A 390 -15.16 0.60 -4.90
N SER A 391 -14.72 1.85 -5.02
CA SER A 391 -14.14 2.60 -3.90
C SER A 391 -15.11 2.76 -2.73
N TYR A 392 -16.41 2.92 -3.02
CA TYR A 392 -17.45 3.02 -1.99
C TYR A 392 -17.58 1.72 -1.19
N ASP A 393 -17.71 0.57 -1.86
CA ASP A 393 -17.83 -0.73 -1.19
C ASP A 393 -16.56 -1.04 -0.36
N LEU A 394 -15.39 -0.72 -0.90
CA LEU A 394 -14.11 -0.94 -0.23
C LEU A 394 -14.00 -0.20 1.10
N TRP A 395 -14.27 1.11 1.07
CA TRP A 395 -14.10 1.95 2.25
C TRP A 395 -15.26 1.82 3.24
N SER A 396 -16.49 1.64 2.77
CA SER A 396 -17.66 1.38 3.63
C SER A 396 -17.49 0.08 4.40
N HIS A 397 -17.02 -0.99 3.73
CA HIS A 397 -16.69 -2.23 4.41
C HIS A 397 -15.56 -2.06 5.43
N ALA A 398 -14.52 -1.30 5.12
CA ALA A 398 -13.44 -1.03 6.06
C ALA A 398 -13.95 -0.26 7.30
N ALA A 399 -14.82 0.73 7.13
CA ALA A 399 -15.44 1.49 8.23
C ALA A 399 -16.33 0.58 9.10
N GLU A 400 -17.09 -0.34 8.49
CA GLU A 400 -17.99 -1.27 9.20
C GLU A 400 -17.21 -2.29 10.05
N VAL A 401 -16.13 -2.89 9.51
CA VAL A 401 -15.46 -4.03 10.17
C VAL A 401 -14.32 -3.65 11.09
N THR A 402 -13.93 -2.37 11.11
CA THR A 402 -12.85 -1.85 11.97
C THR A 402 -13.41 -0.83 12.97
N GLN A 403 -12.70 -0.62 14.08
CA GLN A 403 -13.05 0.37 15.08
C GLN A 403 -12.17 1.60 14.93
N ASP A 404 -12.74 2.78 15.16
CA ASP A 404 -12.03 4.07 15.16
C ASP A 404 -11.16 4.28 13.90
N ASN A 405 -11.71 3.96 12.74
CA ASN A 405 -11.02 4.05 11.46
C ASN A 405 -11.34 5.38 10.77
N PHE A 406 -10.67 6.46 11.21
CA PHE A 406 -10.87 7.79 10.62
C PHE A 406 -10.50 7.85 9.14
N ILE A 407 -9.53 7.05 8.67
CA ILE A 407 -9.17 6.98 7.25
C ILE A 407 -10.32 6.40 6.43
N ALA A 408 -10.93 5.31 6.89
CA ALA A 408 -12.06 4.72 6.18
C ALA A 408 -13.26 5.68 6.16
N GLU A 409 -13.59 6.29 7.29
CA GLU A 409 -14.68 7.28 7.37
C GLU A 409 -14.42 8.46 6.43
N LYS A 410 -13.19 9.04 6.46
CA LYS A 410 -12.82 10.10 5.53
C LYS A 410 -12.97 9.65 4.07
N SER A 411 -12.45 8.47 3.73
CA SER A 411 -12.45 7.98 2.34
C SER A 411 -13.86 7.67 1.84
N VAL A 412 -14.78 7.19 2.71
CA VAL A 412 -16.21 7.08 2.36
C VAL A 412 -16.77 8.46 2.03
N GLY A 413 -16.48 9.47 2.86
CA GLY A 413 -16.89 10.84 2.61
C GLY A 413 -16.38 11.38 1.28
N ASP A 414 -15.08 11.18 0.98
CA ASP A 414 -14.45 11.61 -0.28
C ASP A 414 -15.18 10.98 -1.50
N VAL A 415 -15.39 9.67 -1.47
CA VAL A 415 -16.11 8.95 -2.56
C VAL A 415 -17.55 9.42 -2.70
N LEU A 416 -18.25 9.68 -1.61
CA LEU A 416 -19.63 10.21 -1.66
C LEU A 416 -19.67 11.62 -2.28
N VAL A 417 -18.67 12.45 -2.00
CA VAL A 417 -18.55 13.78 -2.65
C VAL A 417 -18.29 13.63 -4.15
N ASP A 418 -17.41 12.72 -4.56
CA ASP A 418 -17.11 12.45 -5.98
C ASP A 418 -18.37 11.92 -6.72
N LEU A 419 -19.22 11.18 -6.03
CA LEU A 419 -20.51 10.70 -6.54
C LEU A 419 -21.64 11.77 -6.52
N GLY A 420 -21.35 13.00 -6.06
CA GLY A 420 -22.34 14.08 -5.93
C GLY A 420 -23.28 13.93 -4.72
N ARG A 421 -23.00 13.00 -3.79
CA ARG A 421 -23.83 12.67 -2.60
C ARG A 421 -23.29 13.36 -1.34
N ALA A 422 -23.03 14.67 -1.43
CA ALA A 422 -22.40 15.45 -0.36
C ALA A 422 -23.18 15.44 0.97
N ASP A 423 -24.50 15.27 0.92
CA ASP A 423 -25.34 15.18 2.14
C ASP A 423 -25.01 13.92 2.95
N GLU A 424 -24.72 12.82 2.27
CA GLU A 424 -24.35 11.56 2.91
C GLU A 424 -22.89 11.55 3.35
N ALA A 425 -22.03 12.39 2.77
CA ALA A 425 -20.62 12.51 3.14
C ALA A 425 -20.42 13.17 4.52
N LEU A 426 -21.26 14.14 4.89
CA LEU A 426 -21.11 14.92 6.11
C LEU A 426 -20.99 14.09 7.39
N PRO A 427 -21.86 13.11 7.69
CA PRO A 427 -21.73 12.28 8.90
C PRO A 427 -20.42 11.48 8.93
N HIS A 428 -19.90 11.05 7.80
CA HIS A 428 -18.64 10.34 7.72
C HIS A 428 -17.44 11.26 8.04
N TYR A 429 -17.41 12.46 7.50
CA TYR A 429 -16.38 13.44 7.86
C TYR A 429 -16.44 13.86 9.32
N GLN A 430 -17.66 14.03 9.87
CA GLN A 430 -17.84 14.30 11.30
C GLN A 430 -17.34 13.15 12.17
N ASN A 431 -17.57 11.89 11.77
CA ASN A 431 -17.00 10.72 12.44
C ASN A 431 -15.48 10.72 12.37
N ALA A 432 -14.89 11.02 11.21
CA ALA A 432 -13.43 11.12 11.06
C ALA A 432 -12.84 12.19 12.00
N ALA A 433 -13.46 13.37 12.06
CA ALA A 433 -13.07 14.45 12.97
C ALA A 433 -13.23 14.05 14.45
N ARG A 434 -14.30 13.35 14.81
CA ARG A 434 -14.51 12.84 16.18
C ARG A 434 -13.44 11.82 16.59
N ILE A 435 -13.05 10.92 15.67
CA ILE A 435 -12.05 9.88 15.93
C ILE A 435 -10.64 10.48 15.99
N HIS A 436 -10.34 11.42 15.11
CA HIS A 436 -9.02 12.05 15.02
C HIS A 436 -9.13 13.59 15.05
N PRO A 437 -9.45 14.16 16.21
CA PRO A 437 -9.80 15.59 16.35
C PRO A 437 -8.62 16.55 16.18
N LEU A 438 -7.38 16.04 16.15
CA LEU A 438 -6.19 16.86 15.96
C LEU A 438 -5.76 16.98 14.48
N ASP A 439 -6.52 16.44 13.54
CA ASP A 439 -6.26 16.52 12.11
C ASP A 439 -7.09 17.65 11.49
N ALA A 440 -6.45 18.76 11.17
CA ALA A 440 -7.08 19.93 10.58
C ALA A 440 -7.80 19.61 9.24
N ALA A 441 -7.32 18.61 8.48
CA ALA A 441 -7.93 18.19 7.22
C ALA A 441 -9.38 17.70 7.40
N ASN A 442 -9.68 17.05 8.53
CA ASN A 442 -11.04 16.59 8.81
C ASN A 442 -12.04 17.76 8.88
N TYR A 443 -11.64 18.89 9.46
CA TYR A 443 -12.48 20.10 9.57
C TYR A 443 -12.65 20.80 8.22
N VAL A 444 -11.63 20.74 7.35
CA VAL A 444 -11.76 21.22 5.96
C VAL A 444 -12.81 20.41 5.22
N ASN A 445 -12.80 19.09 5.36
CA ASN A 445 -13.75 18.19 4.71
C ASN A 445 -15.20 18.38 5.24
N VAL A 446 -15.36 18.55 6.56
CA VAL A 446 -16.67 18.89 7.18
C VAL A 446 -17.15 20.24 6.62
N GLY A 447 -16.30 21.27 6.61
CA GLY A 447 -16.61 22.58 6.06
C GLY A 447 -17.01 22.51 4.59
N GLY A 448 -16.30 21.75 3.76
CA GLY A 448 -16.61 21.54 2.34
C GLY A 448 -17.97 20.89 2.10
N SER A 449 -18.31 19.90 2.93
CA SER A 449 -19.62 19.25 2.87
C SER A 449 -20.75 20.19 3.28
N LEU A 450 -20.58 20.94 4.36
CA LEU A 450 -21.52 21.97 4.82
C LEU A 450 -21.70 23.09 3.78
N GLN A 451 -20.62 23.54 3.13
CA GLN A 451 -20.68 24.54 2.08
C GLN A 451 -21.52 24.06 0.88
N LYS A 452 -21.34 22.82 0.45
CA LYS A 452 -22.14 22.21 -0.62
C LYS A 452 -23.65 22.13 -0.26
N GLN A 453 -23.96 22.00 1.03
CA GLN A 453 -25.35 22.06 1.55
C GLN A 453 -25.90 23.47 1.71
N GLY A 454 -25.12 24.52 1.41
CA GLY A 454 -25.50 25.91 1.62
C GLY A 454 -25.45 26.39 3.09
N ARG A 455 -24.93 25.58 4.01
CA ARG A 455 -24.78 25.90 5.45
C ARG A 455 -23.53 26.72 5.68
N LEU A 456 -23.47 27.91 5.05
CA LEU A 456 -22.26 28.72 4.91
C LEU A 456 -21.64 29.14 6.24
N GLN A 457 -22.46 29.54 7.23
CA GLN A 457 -21.95 29.99 8.54
C GLN A 457 -21.28 28.86 9.31
N GLU A 458 -21.83 27.66 9.26
CA GLU A 458 -21.25 26.48 9.89
C GLU A 458 -19.96 26.06 9.16
N ALA A 459 -19.97 26.08 7.83
CA ALA A 459 -18.78 25.81 7.02
C ALA A 459 -17.63 26.78 7.37
N MET A 460 -17.92 28.09 7.49
CA MET A 460 -16.94 29.09 7.93
C MET A 460 -16.33 28.79 9.30
N SER A 461 -17.15 28.32 10.25
CA SER A 461 -16.69 27.92 11.59
C SER A 461 -15.68 26.77 11.52
N GLU A 462 -15.98 25.75 10.69
CA GLU A 462 -15.10 24.59 10.51
C GLU A 462 -13.80 24.97 9.82
N TYR A 463 -13.82 25.82 8.76
CA TYR A 463 -12.59 26.29 8.11
C TYR A 463 -11.73 27.14 9.05
N LYS A 464 -12.33 28.02 9.86
CA LYS A 464 -11.60 28.79 10.89
C LYS A 464 -10.98 27.87 11.94
N THR A 465 -11.65 26.79 12.30
CA THR A 465 -11.09 25.76 13.19
C THR A 465 -9.89 25.07 12.56
N ALA A 466 -9.98 24.68 11.28
CA ALA A 466 -8.88 24.09 10.53
C ALA A 466 -7.67 25.03 10.43
N ILE A 467 -7.91 26.31 10.12
CA ILE A 467 -6.87 27.36 10.03
C ILE A 467 -6.14 27.50 11.38
N ARG A 468 -6.89 27.63 12.47
CA ARG A 468 -6.30 27.73 13.81
C ARG A 468 -5.41 26.54 14.12
N MET A 469 -5.92 25.32 13.92
CA MET A 469 -5.19 24.09 14.22
C MET A 469 -3.93 23.93 13.39
N ALA A 470 -4.02 24.16 12.07
CA ALA A 470 -2.86 24.06 11.18
C ALA A 470 -1.81 25.16 11.46
N SER A 471 -2.25 26.35 11.89
CA SER A 471 -1.35 27.44 12.28
C SER A 471 -0.62 27.18 13.60
N GLU A 472 -1.26 26.49 14.55
CA GLU A 472 -0.69 26.15 15.85
C GLU A 472 0.22 24.91 15.80
N SER A 473 0.26 24.19 14.66
CA SER A 473 1.12 23.02 14.48
C SER A 473 2.60 23.39 14.60
N LYS A 474 3.28 22.86 15.62
CA LYS A 474 4.71 23.10 15.88
C LYS A 474 5.65 22.51 14.82
N LEU A 475 5.17 21.56 14.06
CA LEU A 475 5.87 20.88 12.96
C LEU A 475 5.08 21.14 11.69
N ARG A 476 5.25 22.31 11.06
CA ARG A 476 4.65 22.56 9.74
C ARG A 476 5.17 21.52 8.74
N THR A 477 4.36 20.54 8.46
CA THR A 477 4.58 19.61 7.36
C THR A 477 4.05 20.23 6.06
N GLN A 478 4.45 19.68 4.92
CA GLN A 478 3.87 20.07 3.63
C GLN A 478 2.35 19.85 3.62
N ASN A 479 1.87 18.80 4.28
CA ASN A 479 0.44 18.52 4.43
C ASN A 479 -0.27 19.62 5.24
N ASP A 480 0.32 20.09 6.34
CA ASP A 480 -0.29 21.20 7.14
C ASP A 480 -0.40 22.48 6.32
N SER A 481 0.60 22.78 5.47
CA SER A 481 0.55 23.94 4.56
C SER A 481 -0.56 23.77 3.52
N GLN A 482 -0.72 22.59 2.94
CA GLN A 482 -1.79 22.31 1.98
C GLN A 482 -3.19 22.45 2.61
N VAL A 483 -3.38 21.89 3.82
CA VAL A 483 -4.64 22.00 4.56
C VAL A 483 -4.96 23.45 4.88
N LEU A 484 -3.96 24.22 5.31
CA LEU A 484 -4.11 25.63 5.66
C LEU A 484 -4.50 26.46 4.43
N ALA A 485 -3.80 26.27 3.31
CA ALA A 485 -4.11 26.96 2.05
C ALA A 485 -5.51 26.58 1.54
N SER A 486 -5.89 25.30 1.59
CA SER A 486 -7.23 24.84 1.22
C SER A 486 -8.33 25.47 2.09
N ALA A 487 -8.09 25.58 3.39
CA ALA A 487 -9.04 26.19 4.32
C ALA A 487 -9.25 27.68 4.02
N PHE A 488 -8.17 28.42 3.75
CA PHE A 488 -8.27 29.83 3.34
C PHE A 488 -8.97 30.01 2.01
N ALA A 489 -8.67 29.19 0.99
CA ALA A 489 -9.29 29.28 -0.33
C ALA A 489 -10.80 28.96 -0.29
N ASN A 490 -11.21 27.97 0.49
CA ASN A 490 -12.63 27.67 0.69
C ASN A 490 -13.36 28.77 1.46
N LEU A 491 -12.71 29.31 2.50
CA LEU A 491 -13.24 30.45 3.26
C LEU A 491 -13.42 31.69 2.38
N ALA A 492 -12.44 31.98 1.50
CA ALA A 492 -12.52 33.05 0.51
C ALA A 492 -13.73 32.88 -0.42
N THR A 493 -13.99 31.64 -0.88
CA THR A 493 -15.16 31.35 -1.71
C THR A 493 -16.46 31.67 -0.99
N ILE A 494 -16.57 31.39 0.31
CA ILE A 494 -17.77 31.72 1.11
C ILE A 494 -17.89 33.24 1.28
N TYR A 495 -16.79 33.95 1.58
CA TYR A 495 -16.83 35.42 1.69
C TYR A 495 -17.33 36.06 0.39
N GLY A 496 -16.85 35.61 -0.78
CA GLY A 496 -17.35 36.08 -2.06
C GLY A 496 -18.84 35.76 -2.31
N GLN A 497 -19.33 34.62 -1.85
CA GLN A 497 -20.76 34.27 -1.92
C GLN A 497 -21.63 35.18 -1.00
N LEU A 498 -21.06 35.65 0.09
CA LEU A 498 -21.73 36.55 1.04
C LEU A 498 -21.57 38.05 0.68
N GLY A 499 -20.83 38.38 -0.38
CA GLY A 499 -20.57 39.77 -0.84
C GLY A 499 -19.50 40.49 -0.04
N ASP A 500 -18.69 39.79 0.76
CA ASP A 500 -17.54 40.38 1.46
C ASP A 500 -16.27 40.16 0.63
N ASP A 501 -16.16 40.96 -0.46
CA ASP A 501 -15.10 40.83 -1.44
C ASP A 501 -13.72 41.11 -0.86
N SER A 502 -13.64 42.02 0.13
CA SER A 502 -12.38 42.35 0.80
C SER A 502 -11.81 41.15 1.56
N GLN A 503 -12.64 40.47 2.34
CA GLN A 503 -12.25 39.26 3.06
C GLN A 503 -11.97 38.11 2.11
N ALA A 504 -12.71 38.04 0.99
CA ALA A 504 -12.50 37.00 -0.04
C ALA A 504 -11.11 37.17 -0.67
N LEU A 505 -10.76 38.36 -1.17
CA LEU A 505 -9.45 38.61 -1.79
C LEU A 505 -8.30 38.41 -0.81
N GLN A 506 -8.45 38.88 0.43
CA GLN A 506 -7.44 38.66 1.46
C GLN A 506 -7.22 37.17 1.72
N SER A 507 -8.29 36.40 1.85
CA SER A 507 -8.20 34.94 2.13
C SER A 507 -7.62 34.16 0.94
N TYR A 508 -7.89 34.56 -0.31
CA TYR A 508 -7.22 33.97 -1.48
C TYR A 508 -5.73 34.33 -1.50
N ALA A 509 -5.33 35.56 -1.13
CA ALA A 509 -3.92 35.94 -1.04
C ALA A 509 -3.17 35.10 0.02
N GLU A 510 -3.76 34.90 1.19
CA GLU A 510 -3.20 34.03 2.24
C GLU A 510 -3.03 32.58 1.74
N ALA A 511 -4.00 32.06 1.00
CA ALA A 511 -3.92 30.71 0.43
C ALA A 511 -2.79 30.59 -0.61
N GLU A 512 -2.66 31.58 -1.49
CA GLU A 512 -1.63 31.65 -2.53
C GLU A 512 -0.22 31.74 -1.92
N ASP A 513 -0.04 32.61 -0.92
CA ASP A 513 1.25 32.79 -0.22
C ASP A 513 1.71 31.50 0.48
N ILE A 514 0.77 30.68 0.97
CA ILE A 514 1.07 29.43 1.64
C ILE A 514 1.39 28.30 0.63
N ASP A 515 0.53 28.08 -0.35
CA ASP A 515 0.75 27.09 -1.42
C ASP A 515 -0.08 27.43 -2.67
N ALA A 516 0.52 28.16 -3.58
CA ALA A 516 -0.13 28.57 -4.83
C ALA A 516 -0.64 27.42 -5.72
N ARG A 517 -0.07 26.21 -5.58
CA ARG A 517 -0.50 25.03 -6.36
C ARG A 517 -1.94 24.60 -6.07
N ILE A 518 -2.42 24.90 -4.85
CA ILE A 518 -3.79 24.58 -4.42
C ILE A 518 -4.83 25.50 -5.08
N MET A 519 -4.41 26.67 -5.56
CA MET A 519 -5.32 27.68 -6.07
C MET A 519 -5.95 27.34 -7.43
N THR A 520 -5.40 26.38 -8.19
CA THR A 520 -5.90 26.04 -9.52
C THR A 520 -7.42 25.77 -9.57
N PRO A 521 -8.02 24.99 -8.67
CA PRO A 521 -9.48 24.76 -8.66
C PRO A 521 -10.30 26.00 -8.30
N PHE A 522 -9.68 27.02 -7.69
CA PHE A 522 -10.33 28.24 -7.22
C PHE A 522 -10.25 29.40 -8.22
N ILE A 523 -9.46 29.26 -9.29
CA ILE A 523 -9.34 30.29 -10.34
C ILE A 523 -10.72 30.71 -10.91
N PRO A 524 -11.66 29.80 -11.22
CA PRO A 524 -12.97 30.22 -11.72
C PRO A 524 -13.79 31.02 -10.68
N ALA A 525 -13.63 30.76 -9.39
CA ALA A 525 -14.31 31.51 -8.34
C ALA A 525 -13.69 32.92 -8.17
N LEU A 526 -12.36 33.00 -8.14
CA LEU A 526 -11.64 34.26 -8.11
C LEU A 526 -11.94 35.11 -9.37
N SER A 527 -11.95 34.52 -10.55
CA SER A 527 -12.29 35.21 -11.81
C SER A 527 -13.69 35.82 -11.76
N ARG A 528 -14.69 35.09 -11.25
CA ARG A 528 -16.05 35.63 -11.07
C ARG A 528 -16.10 36.79 -10.06
N LEU A 529 -15.40 36.64 -8.94
CA LEU A 529 -15.32 37.66 -7.91
C LEU A 529 -14.74 38.98 -8.48
N VAL A 530 -13.58 38.87 -9.15
CA VAL A 530 -12.88 40.03 -9.72
C VAL A 530 -13.66 40.66 -10.89
N ALA A 531 -14.40 39.88 -11.67
CA ALA A 531 -15.27 40.37 -12.73
C ALA A 531 -16.50 41.14 -12.17
N ALA A 532 -17.07 40.65 -11.06
CA ALA A 532 -18.21 41.30 -10.41
C ALA A 532 -17.80 42.57 -9.68
N HIS A 533 -16.63 42.60 -9.06
CA HIS A 533 -16.08 43.71 -8.26
C HIS A 533 -14.63 43.99 -8.67
N PRO A 534 -14.43 44.73 -9.79
CA PRO A 534 -13.11 44.95 -10.38
C PRO A 534 -12.21 45.77 -9.47
N THR A 535 -11.09 45.17 -9.03
CA THR A 535 -10.02 45.84 -8.31
C THR A 535 -8.66 45.54 -8.96
N ALA A 536 -7.74 46.51 -8.92
CA ALA A 536 -6.40 46.31 -9.46
C ALA A 536 -5.66 45.15 -8.78
N GLU A 537 -5.84 45.00 -7.47
CA GLU A 537 -5.23 43.92 -6.67
C GLU A 537 -5.82 42.55 -7.02
N GLY A 538 -7.15 42.46 -7.19
CA GLY A 538 -7.81 41.22 -7.59
C GLY A 538 -7.38 40.72 -8.98
N TYR A 539 -7.27 41.64 -9.96
CA TYR A 539 -6.76 41.27 -11.27
C TYR A 539 -5.27 40.96 -11.27
N LEU A 540 -4.48 41.60 -10.42
CA LEU A 540 -3.07 41.24 -10.23
C LEU A 540 -2.92 39.81 -9.71
N GLN A 541 -3.69 39.44 -8.69
CA GLN A 541 -3.70 38.13 -8.10
C GLN A 541 -4.18 37.05 -9.11
N LEU A 542 -5.27 37.36 -9.83
CA LEU A 542 -5.77 36.44 -10.89
C LEU A 542 -4.70 36.23 -11.96
N GLY A 543 -4.02 37.28 -12.39
CA GLY A 543 -2.93 37.18 -13.37
C GLY A 543 -1.75 36.34 -12.90
N GLN A 544 -1.37 36.44 -11.62
CA GLN A 544 -0.32 35.62 -11.02
C GLN A 544 -0.67 34.13 -11.05
N LEU A 545 -1.89 33.76 -10.65
CA LEU A 545 -2.36 32.38 -10.67
C LEU A 545 -2.49 31.79 -12.08
N LEU A 546 -3.00 32.59 -13.03
CA LEU A 546 -3.09 32.19 -14.43
C LEU A 546 -1.70 31.95 -15.05
N LEU A 547 -0.72 32.75 -14.69
CA LEU A 547 0.67 32.56 -15.13
C LEU A 547 1.26 31.26 -14.61
N GLN A 548 1.03 30.93 -13.33
CA GLN A 548 1.48 29.66 -12.73
C GLN A 548 0.86 28.44 -13.40
N THR A 549 -0.38 28.53 -13.88
CA THR A 549 -1.06 27.48 -14.64
C THR A 549 -0.74 27.47 -16.14
N ARG A 550 0.20 28.32 -16.57
CA ARG A 550 0.62 28.49 -17.97
C ARG A 550 -0.48 28.97 -18.92
N SER A 551 -1.52 29.61 -18.40
CA SER A 551 -2.55 30.30 -19.19
C SER A 551 -2.05 31.71 -19.54
N MET A 552 -1.03 31.79 -20.41
CA MET A 552 -0.32 33.06 -20.71
C MET A 552 -1.27 34.15 -21.23
N SER A 553 -2.16 33.81 -22.17
CA SER A 553 -3.13 34.77 -22.75
C SER A 553 -4.08 35.37 -21.72
N ASP A 554 -4.59 34.51 -20.81
CA ASP A 554 -5.54 34.96 -19.78
C ASP A 554 -4.82 35.74 -18.68
N ALA A 555 -3.57 35.36 -18.37
CA ALA A 555 -2.72 36.12 -17.44
C ALA A 555 -2.40 37.51 -17.98
N GLU A 556 -2.06 37.64 -19.28
CA GLU A 556 -1.83 38.93 -19.95
C GLU A 556 -3.07 39.81 -19.86
N ALA A 557 -4.24 39.31 -20.19
CA ALA A 557 -5.50 40.03 -20.10
C ALA A 557 -5.80 40.51 -18.66
N ALA A 558 -5.54 39.66 -17.66
CA ALA A 558 -5.73 40.01 -16.26
C ALA A 558 -4.78 41.15 -15.82
N TYR A 559 -3.49 41.09 -16.18
CA TYR A 559 -2.55 42.18 -15.86
C TYR A 559 -2.86 43.49 -16.60
N GLU A 560 -3.37 43.43 -17.81
CA GLU A 560 -3.84 44.62 -18.52
C GLU A 560 -5.01 45.29 -17.79
N GLN A 561 -5.98 44.50 -17.30
CA GLN A 561 -7.09 45.00 -16.51
C GLN A 561 -6.58 45.62 -15.17
N ALA A 562 -5.61 44.98 -14.51
CA ALA A 562 -4.99 45.52 -13.32
C ALA A 562 -4.36 46.89 -13.57
N LEU A 563 -3.66 47.09 -14.72
CA LEU A 563 -3.05 48.38 -15.12
C LEU A 563 -4.07 49.42 -15.57
N GLN A 564 -5.22 49.01 -16.11
CA GLN A 564 -6.31 49.95 -16.40
C GLN A 564 -6.91 50.55 -15.12
N LEU A 565 -7.01 49.74 -14.05
CA LEU A 565 -7.54 50.18 -12.75
C LEU A 565 -6.50 50.91 -11.90
N ASP A 566 -5.24 50.49 -11.95
CA ASP A 566 -4.10 51.18 -11.32
C ASP A 566 -2.91 51.27 -12.28
N PRO A 567 -2.81 52.38 -13.05
CA PRO A 567 -1.69 52.61 -13.95
C PRO A 567 -0.31 52.69 -13.26
N THR A 568 -0.27 52.82 -11.94
CA THR A 568 0.98 52.96 -11.17
C THR A 568 1.50 51.60 -10.69
N SER A 569 0.75 50.52 -10.87
CA SER A 569 1.12 49.18 -10.42
C SER A 569 2.41 48.69 -11.11
N THR A 570 3.50 48.74 -10.37
CA THR A 570 4.82 48.28 -10.85
C THR A 570 4.88 46.75 -10.97
N LYS A 571 4.10 46.03 -10.16
CA LYS A 571 4.03 44.56 -10.20
C LYS A 571 3.35 44.06 -11.48
N ALA A 572 2.18 44.63 -11.81
CA ALA A 572 1.46 44.26 -13.04
C ALA A 572 2.26 44.59 -14.31
N ARG A 573 2.93 45.74 -14.32
CA ARG A 573 3.77 46.15 -15.45
C ARG A 573 4.94 45.22 -15.69
N LYS A 574 5.69 44.85 -14.63
CA LYS A 574 6.82 43.91 -14.72
C LYS A 574 6.38 42.53 -15.17
N ALA A 575 5.24 42.03 -14.65
CA ALA A 575 4.71 40.75 -15.04
C ALA A 575 4.33 40.72 -16.53
N LEU A 576 3.68 41.78 -17.02
CA LEU A 576 3.30 41.93 -18.42
C LEU A 576 4.52 42.01 -19.34
N GLU A 577 5.56 42.77 -18.96
CA GLU A 577 6.83 42.82 -19.69
C GLU A 577 7.51 41.45 -19.78
N SER A 578 7.47 40.68 -18.71
CA SER A 578 8.03 39.32 -18.68
C SER A 578 7.29 38.37 -19.62
N ILE A 579 5.95 38.39 -19.63
CA ILE A 579 5.13 37.54 -20.52
C ILE A 579 5.38 37.89 -21.99
N ARG A 580 5.52 39.19 -22.32
CA ARG A 580 5.76 39.63 -23.69
C ARG A 580 7.18 39.39 -24.21
N ALA A 581 8.13 39.07 -23.30
CA ALA A 581 9.52 38.78 -23.63
C ALA A 581 9.77 37.29 -23.87
N GLU A 582 8.86 36.40 -23.41
CA GLU A 582 8.87 34.96 -23.69
C GLU A 582 8.10 34.63 -25.00
#